data_f22684caae2e8a9df60414f3168b456b
#
_entry.id   f22684caae2e8a9df60414f3168b456b
#
_cell.length_a   1.000
_cell.length_b   1.000
_cell.length_c   1.000
_cell.angle_alpha   90.00
_cell.angle_beta   90.00
_cell.angle_gamma   90.00
#
_symmetry.space_group_name_H-M   'P 1'
#
loop_
_entity.id
_entity.type
_entity.pdbx_description
1 polymer ?
#
loop_
_entity_poly.entity_id
_entity_poly.type
_entity_poly.pdbx_seq_one_letter_code
_entity_poly.pdbx_strand_id
1 'polypeptide(L)'
;PQFQVVIRALQQRKGTDLMTAPSVVTRSGQRAKIEIIREFIYPTEFDPPEIPQDFGGGNNFGGGGFGGGFAGLQPNLGQAPNSFPVTPANPTAFEMRPVGVTLEVDPVVGADGFTIELNIAPEVVEFEGFINYGSPIQTGAVDALGSPTTVVLTENRITQPVFSTRKLTTAVTIWDGQTVAIGGLIREDVQHVEDKVPLFGDIPLIGRFFRTTSENHFKKNLMILL
;
A
#
# COMPACT_ATOMS: atom_id res chain seq x y z
N PRO A 1 41.10 -5.88 -12.06
CA PRO A 1 39.90 -5.11 -11.84
C PRO A 1 39.28 -4.78 -13.20
N GLN A 2 38.13 -5.41 -13.49
CA GLN A 2 37.38 -5.13 -14.71
C GLN A 2 36.47 -3.94 -14.40
N PHE A 3 36.72 -2.79 -15.05
CA PHE A 3 35.81 -1.65 -15.07
C PHE A 3 34.64 -1.99 -16.00
N GLN A 4 33.47 -2.28 -15.44
CA GLN A 4 32.24 -2.33 -16.20
C GLN A 4 31.55 -0.96 -16.13
N VAL A 5 31.60 -0.21 -17.21
CA VAL A 5 30.79 0.99 -17.39
C VAL A 5 29.43 0.57 -17.93
N VAL A 6 28.40 0.63 -17.12
CA VAL A 6 27.01 0.38 -17.55
C VAL A 6 26.34 1.73 -17.77
N ILE A 7 26.16 2.11 -19.04
CA ILE A 7 25.36 3.27 -19.41
C ILE A 7 23.90 2.84 -19.49
N ARG A 8 23.08 3.34 -18.59
CA ARG A 8 21.63 3.17 -18.63
C ARG A 8 20.98 4.52 -18.90
N ALA A 9 20.45 4.70 -20.11
CA ALA A 9 19.57 5.81 -20.44
C ALA A 9 18.19 5.22 -20.75
N LEU A 10 17.24 5.42 -19.86
CA LEU A 10 15.85 4.98 -20.03
C LEU A 10 14.92 6.18 -19.87
N GLN A 11 14.28 6.59 -20.97
CA GLN A 11 13.18 7.53 -20.91
C GLN A 11 11.86 6.76 -20.97
N GLN A 12 11.14 6.69 -19.85
CA GLN A 12 9.84 6.06 -19.78
C GLN A 12 8.77 7.13 -19.57
N ARG A 13 7.80 7.21 -20.48
CA ARG A 13 6.61 8.04 -20.35
C ARG A 13 5.41 7.13 -20.13
N LYS A 14 4.72 7.31 -19.02
CA LYS A 14 3.43 6.65 -18.75
C LYS A 14 2.38 7.75 -18.60
N GLY A 15 1.32 7.65 -19.37
CA GLY A 15 0.13 8.50 -19.23
C GLY A 15 -1.09 7.59 -19.09
N THR A 16 -1.99 7.93 -18.18
CA THR A 16 -3.27 7.27 -18.01
C THR A 16 -4.33 8.35 -17.93
N ASP A 17 -5.26 8.32 -18.88
CA ASP A 17 -6.43 9.17 -18.86
C ASP A 17 -7.62 8.31 -18.41
N LEU A 18 -8.26 8.72 -17.34
CA LEU A 18 -9.47 8.08 -16.83
C LEU A 18 -10.62 9.08 -16.93
N MET A 19 -11.65 8.72 -17.66
CA MET A 19 -12.88 9.47 -17.76
C MET A 19 -14.02 8.67 -17.15
N THR A 20 -14.76 9.31 -16.23
CA THR A 20 -15.95 8.72 -15.62
C THR A 20 -17.11 9.70 -15.78
N ALA A 21 -18.19 9.24 -16.39
CA ALA A 21 -19.36 10.05 -16.71
C ALA A 21 -20.64 9.38 -16.19
N PRO A 22 -20.92 9.44 -14.87
CA PRO A 22 -22.20 8.98 -14.35
C PRO A 22 -23.32 9.90 -14.83
N SER A 23 -24.47 9.34 -15.21
CA SER A 23 -25.64 10.10 -15.59
C SER A 23 -26.90 9.56 -14.91
N VAL A 24 -27.79 10.45 -14.53
CA VAL A 24 -29.07 10.11 -13.90
C VAL A 24 -30.14 11.08 -14.37
N VAL A 25 -31.34 10.58 -14.52
CA VAL A 25 -32.54 11.39 -14.90
C VAL A 25 -33.44 11.50 -13.68
N THR A 26 -33.85 12.74 -13.37
CA THR A 26 -34.76 13.02 -12.26
C THR A 26 -35.71 14.18 -12.58
N ARG A 27 -36.70 14.41 -11.73
CA ARG A 27 -37.64 15.55 -11.82
C ARG A 27 -37.11 16.72 -10.99
N SER A 28 -37.56 17.93 -11.33
CA SER A 28 -37.33 19.11 -10.51
C SER A 28 -37.82 18.90 -9.09
N GLY A 29 -36.98 19.22 -8.08
CA GLY A 29 -37.26 19.06 -6.66
C GLY A 29 -37.18 17.60 -6.16
N GLN A 30 -36.69 16.66 -6.96
CA GLN A 30 -36.53 15.27 -6.54
C GLN A 30 -35.08 14.87 -6.58
N ARG A 31 -34.56 14.48 -5.42
CA ARG A 31 -33.20 13.94 -5.29
C ARG A 31 -33.05 12.61 -6.02
N ALA A 32 -31.94 12.45 -6.71
CA ALA A 32 -31.56 11.20 -7.36
C ALA A 32 -30.14 10.81 -6.96
N LYS A 33 -29.90 9.52 -6.89
CA LYS A 33 -28.59 8.95 -6.58
C LYS A 33 -28.29 7.82 -7.55
N ILE A 34 -27.08 7.81 -8.09
CA ILE A 34 -26.54 6.69 -8.88
C ILE A 34 -25.24 6.23 -8.23
N GLU A 35 -25.11 4.92 -8.07
CA GLU A 35 -23.93 4.28 -7.50
C GLU A 35 -23.44 3.20 -8.44
N ILE A 36 -22.18 3.31 -8.87
CA ILE A 36 -21.46 2.35 -9.68
C ILE A 36 -20.26 1.93 -8.84
N ILE A 37 -20.47 0.96 -7.97
CA ILE A 37 -19.52 0.57 -6.94
C ILE A 37 -19.21 -0.92 -6.98
N ARG A 38 -18.01 -1.26 -6.50
CA ARG A 38 -17.60 -2.61 -6.11
C ARG A 38 -17.41 -2.62 -4.60
N GLU A 39 -17.98 -3.58 -3.94
CA GLU A 39 -17.72 -3.80 -2.52
C GLU A 39 -16.38 -4.48 -2.33
N PHE A 40 -15.50 -3.84 -1.59
CA PHE A 40 -14.18 -4.34 -1.26
C PHE A 40 -14.16 -4.80 0.19
N ILE A 41 -13.95 -6.09 0.39
CA ILE A 41 -13.90 -6.70 1.73
C ILE A 41 -12.45 -6.77 2.17
N TYR A 42 -12.17 -6.31 3.39
CA TYR A 42 -10.84 -6.36 3.97
C TYR A 42 -10.90 -6.66 5.46
N PRO A 43 -9.86 -7.30 6.01
CA PRO A 43 -9.81 -7.62 7.44
C PRO A 43 -9.51 -6.37 8.27
N THR A 44 -10.21 -6.22 9.40
CA THR A 44 -10.04 -5.11 10.35
C THR A 44 -9.46 -5.54 11.68
N GLU A 45 -9.70 -6.80 12.07
CA GLU A 45 -9.16 -7.34 13.30
C GLU A 45 -8.37 -8.61 13.01
N PHE A 46 -7.34 -8.83 13.82
CA PHE A 46 -6.46 -9.99 13.72
C PHE A 46 -6.20 -10.54 15.12
N ASP A 47 -6.26 -11.85 15.23
CA ASP A 47 -5.71 -12.52 16.41
C ASP A 47 -4.20 -12.37 16.42
N PRO A 48 -3.61 -12.09 17.61
CA PRO A 48 -2.16 -11.99 17.73
C PRO A 48 -1.49 -13.32 17.38
N PRO A 49 -0.27 -13.29 16.85
CA PRO A 49 0.50 -14.49 16.62
C PRO A 49 0.81 -15.19 17.94
N GLU A 50 0.54 -16.48 18.01
CA GLU A 50 0.81 -17.28 19.21
C GLU A 50 2.13 -18.02 19.04
N ILE A 51 3.02 -17.81 20.01
CA ILE A 51 4.25 -18.58 20.19
C ILE A 51 4.00 -19.47 21.40
N PRO A 52 3.89 -20.80 21.23
CA PRO A 52 3.73 -21.69 22.36
C PRO A 52 4.93 -21.55 23.30
N GLN A 53 4.67 -21.07 24.51
CA GLN A 53 5.73 -20.86 25.52
C GLN A 53 6.13 -22.16 26.23
N ASP A 54 5.38 -23.23 26.02
CA ASP A 54 5.57 -24.47 26.75
C ASP A 54 5.58 -25.68 25.81
N PHE A 55 6.66 -25.83 25.07
CA PHE A 55 7.12 -27.19 24.78
C PHE A 55 8.05 -27.58 25.92
N GLY A 56 7.43 -27.97 27.01
CA GLY A 56 8.12 -28.54 28.17
C GLY A 56 8.99 -29.68 27.72
N GLY A 57 10.21 -29.38 27.43
CA GLY A 57 11.27 -30.37 27.50
C GLY A 57 11.37 -30.81 28.94
N GLY A 58 10.44 -31.62 29.38
CA GLY A 58 10.55 -32.40 30.61
C GLY A 58 11.70 -33.39 30.45
N ASN A 59 12.92 -32.91 30.60
CA ASN A 59 14.06 -33.72 30.91
C ASN A 59 13.93 -34.16 32.37
N ASN A 60 12.81 -34.89 32.66
CA ASN A 60 12.74 -35.71 33.86
C ASN A 60 13.37 -37.07 33.53
N PHE A 61 14.69 -37.09 33.26
CA PHE A 61 15.45 -38.32 33.45
C PHE A 61 15.73 -38.47 34.93
N GLY A 62 14.67 -38.90 35.65
CA GLY A 62 14.76 -39.38 37.01
C GLY A 62 15.81 -40.47 37.11
N GLY A 63 16.69 -40.29 38.06
CA GLY A 63 17.86 -41.10 38.34
C GLY A 63 17.61 -42.58 38.45
N GLY A 64 18.50 -43.33 37.91
CA GLY A 64 18.76 -44.71 38.18
C GLY A 64 20.22 -44.96 37.89
N GLY A 65 21.03 -44.98 38.93
CA GLY A 65 22.45 -45.21 38.82
C GLY A 65 22.78 -46.56 38.19
N PHE A 66 23.89 -46.56 37.46
CA PHE A 66 24.89 -47.63 37.52
C PHE A 66 26.13 -47.13 36.79
N GLY A 67 27.22 -47.27 37.47
CA GLY A 67 28.52 -46.72 37.21
C GLY A 67 29.23 -47.20 35.95
N GLY A 68 30.33 -46.53 35.67
CA GLY A 68 31.40 -47.02 34.85
C GLY A 68 31.60 -46.31 33.54
N GLY A 69 32.45 -45.31 33.56
CA GLY A 69 33.47 -45.01 32.60
C GLY A 69 33.16 -45.16 31.11
N PHE A 70 33.00 -44.03 30.47
CA PHE A 70 33.61 -43.66 29.17
C PHE A 70 33.29 -42.18 28.92
N ALA A 71 34.09 -41.32 29.55
CA ALA A 71 34.22 -39.95 29.12
C ALA A 71 34.98 -39.95 27.80
N GLY A 72 34.26 -39.79 26.71
CA GLY A 72 34.92 -39.71 25.41
C GLY A 72 33.90 -39.62 24.29
N LEU A 73 33.76 -38.44 23.70
CA LEU A 73 33.21 -38.25 22.37
C LEU A 73 31.70 -38.58 22.19
N GLN A 74 30.84 -37.83 22.85
CA GLN A 74 29.56 -37.59 22.22
C GLN A 74 29.78 -36.55 21.09
N PRO A 75 29.60 -36.93 19.81
CA PRO A 75 29.46 -35.91 18.80
C PRO A 75 28.18 -35.14 19.23
N ASN A 76 28.36 -33.85 19.44
CA ASN A 76 27.24 -32.91 19.56
C ASN A 76 26.48 -32.97 18.22
N LEU A 77 25.62 -34.00 18.07
CA LEU A 77 24.63 -34.05 17.02
C LEU A 77 23.77 -32.81 17.24
N GLY A 78 24.08 -31.81 16.39
CA GLY A 78 23.45 -30.49 16.48
C GLY A 78 22.00 -30.62 16.84
N GLN A 79 21.62 -29.98 17.93
CA GLN A 79 20.22 -29.79 18.26
C GLN A 79 19.56 -29.23 16.98
N ALA A 80 18.74 -30.06 16.36
CA ALA A 80 17.87 -29.58 15.32
C ALA A 80 17.17 -28.32 15.88
N PRO A 81 17.15 -27.23 15.16
CA PRO A 81 16.49 -26.03 15.64
C PRO A 81 15.08 -26.45 16.06
N ASN A 82 14.73 -26.30 17.33
CA ASN A 82 13.37 -26.50 17.80
C ASN A 82 12.50 -25.56 16.96
N SER A 83 11.94 -26.06 15.88
CA SER A 83 10.98 -25.33 15.10
C SER A 83 9.69 -25.22 15.91
N PHE A 84 9.60 -24.17 16.69
CA PHE A 84 8.36 -23.87 17.38
C PHE A 84 7.28 -23.59 16.33
N PRO A 85 6.13 -24.28 16.40
CA PRO A 85 5.02 -23.93 15.54
C PRO A 85 4.52 -22.54 15.94
N VAL A 86 4.79 -21.55 15.09
CA VAL A 86 4.32 -20.19 15.28
C VAL A 86 3.06 -20.04 14.45
N THR A 87 1.97 -19.67 15.09
CA THR A 87 0.73 -19.33 14.39
C THR A 87 0.82 -17.88 13.93
N PRO A 88 0.73 -17.58 12.63
CA PRO A 88 0.71 -16.21 12.15
C PRO A 88 -0.59 -15.51 12.59
N ALA A 89 -0.60 -14.16 12.54
CA ALA A 89 -1.82 -13.40 12.77
C ALA A 89 -2.92 -13.84 11.81
N ASN A 90 -4.09 -14.16 12.35
CA ASN A 90 -5.24 -14.64 11.60
C ASN A 90 -6.36 -13.60 11.64
N PRO A 91 -6.95 -13.22 10.47
CA PRO A 91 -8.04 -12.26 10.45
C PRO A 91 -9.32 -12.82 11.09
N THR A 92 -9.94 -12.04 11.99
CA THR A 92 -11.13 -12.42 12.76
C THR A 92 -12.35 -11.58 12.43
N ALA A 93 -12.16 -10.33 12.00
CA ALA A 93 -13.26 -9.48 11.56
C ALA A 93 -12.97 -8.86 10.20
N PHE A 94 -14.04 -8.61 9.45
CA PHE A 94 -13.97 -8.04 8.10
C PHE A 94 -14.94 -6.87 7.99
N GLU A 95 -14.53 -5.86 7.22
CA GLU A 95 -15.35 -4.72 6.88
C GLU A 95 -15.45 -4.61 5.35
N MET A 96 -16.60 -4.08 4.89
CA MET A 96 -16.82 -3.79 3.47
C MET A 96 -16.73 -2.29 3.20
N ARG A 97 -15.99 -1.92 2.14
CA ARG A 97 -15.93 -0.54 1.68
C ARG A 97 -16.32 -0.47 0.21
N PRO A 98 -17.26 0.43 -0.15
CA PRO A 98 -17.61 0.67 -1.55
C PRO A 98 -16.46 1.39 -2.26
N VAL A 99 -16.07 0.86 -3.42
CA VAL A 99 -15.04 1.40 -4.31
C VAL A 99 -15.68 1.64 -5.68
N GLY A 100 -15.60 2.85 -6.18
CA GLY A 100 -16.21 3.24 -7.44
C GLY A 100 -16.72 4.66 -7.42
N VAL A 101 -17.81 4.92 -8.11
CA VAL A 101 -18.36 6.26 -8.31
C VAL A 101 -19.78 6.33 -7.75
N THR A 102 -20.02 7.36 -6.97
CA THR A 102 -21.34 7.74 -6.46
C THR A 102 -21.63 9.17 -6.88
N LEU A 103 -22.81 9.41 -7.42
CA LEU A 103 -23.31 10.73 -7.75
C LEU A 103 -24.67 10.92 -7.11
N GLU A 104 -24.78 11.96 -6.29
CA GLU A 104 -26.05 12.42 -5.72
C GLU A 104 -26.35 13.80 -6.26
N VAL A 105 -27.57 14.00 -6.76
CA VAL A 105 -28.02 15.27 -7.34
C VAL A 105 -29.41 15.63 -6.84
N ASP A 106 -29.64 16.91 -6.66
CA ASP A 106 -30.93 17.50 -6.26
C ASP A 106 -31.17 18.74 -7.12
N PRO A 107 -31.83 18.59 -8.29
CA PRO A 107 -32.08 19.70 -9.20
C PRO A 107 -33.39 20.43 -8.89
N VAL A 108 -33.37 21.74 -9.03
CA VAL A 108 -34.56 22.58 -9.01
C VAL A 108 -34.58 23.45 -10.25
N VAL A 109 -35.59 23.32 -11.07
CA VAL A 109 -35.80 24.18 -12.26
C VAL A 109 -36.42 25.50 -11.82
N GLY A 110 -35.81 26.61 -12.22
CA GLY A 110 -36.30 27.94 -11.93
C GLY A 110 -37.64 28.26 -12.61
N ALA A 111 -38.31 29.31 -12.16
CA ALA A 111 -39.59 29.71 -12.69
C ALA A 111 -39.53 30.21 -14.15
N ASP A 112 -38.35 30.54 -14.65
CA ASP A 112 -38.05 30.90 -16.02
C ASP A 112 -38.03 29.72 -16.98
N GLY A 113 -37.97 28.47 -16.45
CA GLY A 113 -37.92 27.25 -17.22
C GLY A 113 -36.57 26.95 -17.89
N PHE A 114 -35.58 27.81 -17.73
CA PHE A 114 -34.24 27.68 -18.36
C PHE A 114 -33.10 27.59 -17.34
N THR A 115 -33.30 28.10 -16.13
CA THR A 115 -32.30 28.07 -15.07
C THR A 115 -32.50 26.83 -14.21
N ILE A 116 -31.41 26.12 -13.90
CA ILE A 116 -31.43 24.95 -13.06
C ILE A 116 -30.48 25.20 -11.88
N GLU A 117 -31.04 25.22 -10.67
CA GLU A 117 -30.26 25.12 -9.45
C GLU A 117 -29.98 23.65 -9.15
N LEU A 118 -28.73 23.33 -8.96
CA LEU A 118 -28.27 21.96 -8.80
C LEU A 118 -27.39 21.83 -7.56
N ASN A 119 -27.88 21.05 -6.60
CA ASN A 119 -27.04 20.56 -5.51
C ASN A 119 -26.44 19.23 -5.96
N ILE A 120 -25.11 19.12 -5.95
CA ILE A 120 -24.40 17.98 -6.47
C ILE A 120 -23.31 17.51 -5.51
N ALA A 121 -23.24 16.19 -5.31
CA ALA A 121 -22.25 15.55 -4.46
C ALA A 121 -21.64 14.31 -5.15
N PRO A 122 -20.73 14.50 -6.11
CA PRO A 122 -19.97 13.42 -6.68
C PRO A 122 -18.94 12.91 -5.67
N GLU A 123 -18.79 11.58 -5.62
CA GLU A 123 -17.76 10.90 -4.84
C GLU A 123 -17.15 9.78 -5.67
N VAL A 124 -15.82 9.76 -5.70
CA VAL A 124 -15.02 8.72 -6.37
C VAL A 124 -14.08 8.11 -5.36
N VAL A 125 -14.21 6.80 -5.15
CA VAL A 125 -13.32 6.02 -4.29
C VAL A 125 -12.53 5.06 -5.17
N GLU A 126 -11.21 5.12 -5.09
CA GLU A 126 -10.30 4.24 -5.81
C GLU A 126 -9.45 3.45 -4.83
N PHE A 127 -9.19 2.20 -5.18
CA PHE A 127 -8.23 1.38 -4.45
C PHE A 127 -6.83 1.66 -5.00
N GLU A 128 -5.89 2.02 -4.12
CA GLU A 128 -4.52 2.34 -4.53
C GLU A 128 -3.54 1.17 -4.33
N GLY A 129 -3.77 0.34 -3.32
CA GLY A 129 -2.88 -0.79 -3.03
C GLY A 129 -3.00 -1.29 -1.61
N PHE A 130 -2.06 -2.14 -1.23
CA PHE A 130 -1.96 -2.67 0.13
C PHE A 130 -0.69 -2.18 0.81
N ILE A 131 -0.80 -1.88 2.10
CA ILE A 131 0.33 -1.63 2.99
C ILE A 131 0.40 -2.76 4.01
N ASN A 132 1.59 -3.30 4.23
CA ASN A 132 1.84 -4.30 5.26
C ASN A 132 2.25 -3.62 6.56
N TYR A 133 1.48 -3.83 7.62
CA TYR A 133 1.76 -3.35 8.98
C TYR A 133 2.30 -4.47 9.88
N GLY A 134 2.36 -5.70 9.38
CA GLY A 134 2.91 -6.83 10.11
C GLY A 134 4.43 -6.74 10.23
N SER A 135 4.93 -7.17 11.36
CA SER A 135 6.37 -7.30 11.60
C SER A 135 6.77 -8.76 11.59
N PRO A 136 7.89 -9.14 10.98
CA PRO A 136 8.36 -10.52 11.00
C PRO A 136 8.68 -10.94 12.43
N ILE A 137 8.28 -12.16 12.80
CA ILE A 137 8.63 -12.77 14.06
C ILE A 137 9.96 -13.49 13.86
N GLN A 138 10.96 -13.11 14.64
CA GLN A 138 12.32 -13.61 14.55
C GLN A 138 12.73 -14.27 15.86
N THR A 139 13.56 -15.30 15.77
CA THR A 139 14.23 -15.90 16.91
C THR A 139 15.74 -15.79 16.76
N GLY A 140 16.43 -15.69 17.90
CA GLY A 140 17.88 -15.78 17.93
C GLY A 140 18.32 -17.21 17.65
N ALA A 141 19.26 -17.38 16.76
CA ALA A 141 19.92 -18.64 16.45
C ALA A 141 21.44 -18.43 16.46
N VAL A 142 22.20 -19.51 16.40
CA VAL A 142 23.63 -19.46 16.17
C VAL A 142 23.94 -20.15 14.86
N ASP A 143 24.83 -19.58 14.07
CA ASP A 143 25.28 -20.19 12.83
C ASP A 143 26.23 -21.37 13.09
N ALA A 144 26.62 -22.05 12.05
CA ALA A 144 27.54 -23.19 12.15
C ALA A 144 28.95 -22.84 12.71
N LEU A 145 29.26 -21.54 12.79
CA LEU A 145 30.52 -21.00 13.31
C LEU A 145 30.36 -20.48 14.77
N GLY A 146 29.16 -20.63 15.35
CA GLY A 146 28.84 -20.15 16.70
C GLY A 146 28.55 -18.65 16.81
N SER A 147 28.40 -17.94 15.68
CA SER A 147 28.05 -16.52 15.67
C SER A 147 26.54 -16.34 15.85
N PRO A 148 26.10 -15.33 16.64
CA PRO A 148 24.69 -15.06 16.81
C PRO A 148 24.08 -14.60 15.49
N THR A 149 22.99 -15.23 15.09
CA THR A 149 22.20 -14.90 13.91
C THR A 149 20.72 -14.85 14.27
N THR A 150 19.90 -14.25 13.40
CA THR A 150 18.45 -14.23 13.56
C THR A 150 17.79 -15.02 12.43
N VAL A 151 16.85 -15.86 12.80
CA VAL A 151 16.03 -16.64 11.86
C VAL A 151 14.60 -16.11 11.92
N VAL A 152 14.04 -15.82 10.73
CA VAL A 152 12.63 -15.41 10.61
C VAL A 152 11.76 -16.66 10.73
N LEU A 153 10.92 -16.71 11.77
CA LEU A 153 9.96 -17.79 11.98
C LEU A 153 8.72 -17.66 11.11
N THR A 154 8.20 -16.43 11.01
CA THR A 154 7.07 -16.09 10.13
C THR A 154 7.12 -14.62 9.73
N GLU A 155 6.70 -14.33 8.51
CA GLU A 155 6.64 -12.94 8.01
C GLU A 155 5.51 -12.11 8.67
N ASN A 156 4.52 -12.77 9.28
CA ASN A 156 3.38 -12.15 9.96
C ASN A 156 2.79 -10.98 9.17
N ARG A 157 2.25 -11.26 7.99
CA ARG A 157 1.72 -10.23 7.08
C ARG A 157 0.34 -9.76 7.54
N ILE A 158 0.23 -8.49 7.90
CA ILE A 158 -1.01 -7.79 8.19
C ILE A 158 -1.20 -6.73 7.12
N THR A 159 -1.82 -7.09 6.01
CA THR A 159 -2.01 -6.19 4.87
C THR A 159 -3.31 -5.44 4.99
N GLN A 160 -3.23 -4.09 4.93
CA GLN A 160 -4.37 -3.20 4.92
C GLN A 160 -4.49 -2.47 3.58
N PRO A 161 -5.70 -2.34 3.02
CA PRO A 161 -5.91 -1.60 1.79
C PRO A 161 -5.84 -0.10 2.01
N VAL A 162 -5.33 0.60 1.00
CA VAL A 162 -5.33 2.06 0.93
C VAL A 162 -6.31 2.50 -0.13
N PHE A 163 -7.19 3.42 0.25
CA PHE A 163 -8.18 3.99 -0.64
C PHE A 163 -7.94 5.49 -0.83
N SER A 164 -8.07 5.95 -2.06
CA SER A 164 -8.11 7.37 -2.41
C SER A 164 -9.55 7.79 -2.61
N THR A 165 -10.00 8.78 -1.85
CA THR A 165 -11.37 9.30 -1.93
C THR A 165 -11.34 10.73 -2.44
N ARG A 166 -12.09 10.99 -3.51
CA ARG A 166 -12.33 12.33 -4.05
C ARG A 166 -13.81 12.64 -3.90
N LYS A 167 -14.11 13.65 -3.13
CA LYS A 167 -15.47 14.06 -2.82
C LYS A 167 -15.61 15.56 -3.00
N LEU A 168 -16.66 15.98 -3.69
CA LEU A 168 -17.06 17.36 -3.83
C LEU A 168 -18.51 17.47 -3.39
N THR A 169 -18.86 18.56 -2.72
CA THR A 169 -20.25 18.91 -2.44
C THR A 169 -20.40 20.40 -2.74
N THR A 170 -21.24 20.71 -3.69
CA THR A 170 -21.43 22.09 -4.14
C THR A 170 -22.85 22.33 -4.65
N ALA A 171 -23.25 23.59 -4.62
CA ALA A 171 -24.47 24.07 -5.27
C ALA A 171 -24.08 25.01 -6.41
N VAL A 172 -24.63 24.78 -7.59
CA VAL A 172 -24.37 25.59 -8.78
C VAL A 172 -25.68 25.91 -9.48
N THR A 173 -25.72 27.06 -10.12
CA THR A 173 -26.83 27.45 -10.98
C THR A 173 -26.32 27.44 -12.43
N ILE A 174 -26.97 26.66 -13.27
CA ILE A 174 -26.62 26.50 -14.69
C ILE A 174 -27.81 26.77 -15.57
N TRP A 175 -27.53 27.07 -16.84
CA TRP A 175 -28.55 27.18 -17.88
C TRP A 175 -28.71 25.84 -18.57
N ASP A 176 -29.91 25.57 -19.02
CA ASP A 176 -30.21 24.35 -19.77
C ASP A 176 -29.25 24.17 -20.97
N GLY A 177 -28.65 22.97 -21.07
CA GLY A 177 -27.73 22.59 -22.12
C GLY A 177 -26.30 23.17 -22.00
N GLN A 178 -25.96 23.86 -20.90
CA GLN A 178 -24.60 24.36 -20.69
C GLN A 178 -23.76 23.40 -19.84
N THR A 179 -22.46 23.38 -20.14
CA THR A 179 -21.46 22.65 -19.35
C THR A 179 -20.67 23.63 -18.49
N VAL A 180 -20.53 23.33 -17.23
CA VAL A 180 -19.78 24.16 -16.29
C VAL A 180 -18.71 23.34 -15.57
N ALA A 181 -17.54 23.92 -15.37
CA ALA A 181 -16.50 23.33 -14.52
C ALA A 181 -16.79 23.70 -13.06
N ILE A 182 -17.09 22.71 -12.23
CA ILE A 182 -17.44 22.89 -10.82
C ILE A 182 -16.28 22.67 -9.86
N GLY A 183 -15.22 22.03 -10.30
CA GLY A 183 -14.03 21.82 -9.47
C GLY A 183 -12.91 21.14 -10.22
N GLY A 184 -11.76 21.20 -9.61
CA GLY A 184 -10.58 20.55 -10.14
C GLY A 184 -9.42 20.59 -9.16
N LEU A 185 -8.44 19.74 -9.39
CA LEU A 185 -7.17 19.69 -8.65
C LEU A 185 -6.04 19.46 -9.63
N ILE A 186 -5.01 20.27 -9.52
CA ILE A 186 -3.75 20.05 -10.21
C ILE A 186 -2.70 19.78 -9.14
N ARG A 187 -2.11 18.60 -9.20
CA ARG A 187 -0.98 18.22 -8.36
C ARG A 187 0.21 17.91 -9.24
N GLU A 188 1.32 18.52 -8.93
CA GLU A 188 2.59 18.25 -9.57
C GLU A 188 3.63 17.96 -8.48
N ASP A 189 4.21 16.78 -8.55
CA ASP A 189 5.28 16.32 -7.67
C ASP A 189 6.53 16.15 -8.55
N VAL A 190 7.58 16.89 -8.21
CA VAL A 190 8.88 16.82 -8.90
C VAL A 190 9.89 16.30 -7.90
N GLN A 191 10.43 15.13 -8.18
CA GLN A 191 11.50 14.53 -7.40
C GLN A 191 12.78 14.55 -8.21
N HIS A 192 13.75 15.27 -7.71
CA HIS A 192 15.09 15.37 -8.31
C HIS A 192 16.07 14.63 -7.39
N VAL A 193 16.74 13.60 -7.92
CA VAL A 193 17.77 12.85 -7.23
C VAL A 193 19.05 12.96 -8.04
N GLU A 194 20.09 13.48 -7.41
CA GLU A 194 21.43 13.61 -8.01
C GLU A 194 22.43 12.86 -7.14
N ASP A 195 23.01 11.80 -7.71
CA ASP A 195 24.11 11.04 -7.12
C ASP A 195 25.41 11.42 -7.85
N LYS A 196 26.37 12.01 -7.12
CA LYS A 196 27.65 12.37 -7.68
C LYS A 196 28.82 11.88 -6.84
N VAL A 197 29.90 11.52 -7.50
CA VAL A 197 31.15 11.21 -6.81
C VAL A 197 31.82 12.53 -6.42
N PRO A 198 32.10 12.76 -5.13
CA PRO A 198 32.77 13.98 -4.68
C PRO A 198 34.10 14.16 -5.39
N LEU A 199 34.48 15.40 -5.75
CA LEU A 199 35.65 15.80 -6.51
C LEU A 199 35.57 15.51 -8.03
N PHE A 200 35.17 14.35 -8.46
CA PHE A 200 35.13 13.97 -9.88
C PHE A 200 33.83 14.41 -10.59
N GLY A 201 32.74 14.50 -9.86
CA GLY A 201 31.44 14.94 -10.40
C GLY A 201 31.38 16.43 -10.77
N ASP A 202 32.29 17.25 -10.23
CA ASP A 202 32.30 18.71 -10.43
C ASP A 202 33.26 19.18 -11.54
N ILE A 203 33.98 18.27 -12.19
CA ILE A 203 34.92 18.59 -13.27
C ILE A 203 34.15 18.92 -14.54
N PRO A 204 34.34 20.10 -15.14
CA PRO A 204 33.74 20.46 -16.43
C PRO A 204 34.21 19.48 -17.53
N LEU A 205 33.31 19.01 -18.37
CA LEU A 205 33.46 18.01 -19.44
C LEU A 205 33.45 16.54 -18.97
N ILE A 206 34.14 16.16 -17.91
CA ILE A 206 34.29 14.77 -17.47
C ILE A 206 33.30 14.42 -16.36
N GLY A 207 32.85 15.38 -15.56
CA GLY A 207 31.95 15.18 -14.42
C GLY A 207 30.62 14.52 -14.78
N ARG A 208 30.23 14.59 -16.05
CA ARG A 208 29.01 13.94 -16.56
C ARG A 208 29.07 12.41 -16.50
N PHE A 209 30.26 11.81 -16.49
CA PHE A 209 30.45 10.37 -16.34
C PHE A 209 30.46 9.91 -14.88
N PHE A 210 30.58 10.84 -13.95
CA PHE A 210 30.67 10.58 -12.50
C PHE A 210 29.45 11.09 -11.71
N ARG A 211 28.38 11.46 -12.41
CA ARG A 211 27.10 11.84 -11.81
C ARG A 211 25.93 11.12 -12.50
N THR A 212 24.98 10.72 -11.72
CA THR A 212 23.68 10.19 -12.18
C THR A 212 22.61 11.14 -11.71
N THR A 213 21.78 11.62 -12.63
CA THR A 213 20.64 12.47 -12.32
C THR A 213 19.38 11.69 -12.68
N SER A 214 18.49 11.56 -11.72
CA SER A 214 17.17 10.98 -11.91
C SER A 214 16.12 12.05 -11.58
N GLU A 215 15.25 12.33 -12.53
CA GLU A 215 14.16 13.26 -12.38
C GLU A 215 12.85 12.53 -12.62
N ASN A 216 12.00 12.54 -11.61
CA ASN A 216 10.69 11.92 -11.66
C ASN A 216 9.63 13.02 -11.54
N HIS A 217 8.87 13.22 -12.62
CA HIS A 217 7.73 14.13 -12.66
C HIS A 217 6.43 13.33 -12.55
N PHE A 218 5.69 13.59 -11.50
CA PHE A 218 4.36 13.04 -11.32
C PHE A 218 3.34 14.17 -11.37
N LYS A 219 2.49 14.18 -12.41
CA LYS A 219 1.44 15.17 -12.58
C LYS A 219 0.08 14.52 -12.58
N LYS A 220 -0.80 14.98 -11.70
CA LYS A 220 -2.17 14.51 -11.56
C LYS A 220 -3.12 15.69 -11.72
N ASN A 221 -3.93 15.65 -12.77
CA ASN A 221 -4.96 16.64 -13.02
C ASN A 221 -6.33 15.98 -12.84
N LEU A 222 -7.18 16.61 -12.07
CA LEU A 222 -8.57 16.24 -11.92
C LEU A 222 -9.42 17.43 -12.36
N MET A 223 -10.42 17.20 -13.20
CA MET A 223 -11.40 18.21 -13.57
C MET A 223 -12.80 17.58 -13.45
N ILE A 224 -13.70 18.29 -12.81
CA ILE A 224 -15.09 17.87 -12.63
C ILE A 224 -15.94 18.83 -13.45
N LEU A 225 -16.61 18.29 -14.46
CA LEU A 225 -17.51 18.99 -15.37
C LEU A 225 -18.94 18.53 -15.13
N LEU A 226 -19.86 19.43 -15.29
CA LEU A 226 -21.29 19.20 -15.21
C LEU A 226 -21.95 19.66 -16.50
#